data_4306b36807b0cc404b2bf8417e636a7e
#
_entry.id   4306b36807b0cc404b2bf8417e636a7e
#
_cell.length_a   1.000
_cell.length_b   1.000
_cell.length_c   1.000
_cell.angle_alpha   90.00
_cell.angle_beta   90.00
_cell.angle_gamma   90.00
#
_symmetry.space_group_name_H-M   'P 1'
#
loop_
_entity.id
_entity.type
_entity.pdbx_description
1 polymer ?
#
loop_
_entity_poly.entity_id
_entity_poly.type
_entity_poly.pdbx_seq_one_letter_code
_entity_poly.pdbx_strand_id
1 'polypeptide(L)'
;MSSPQGPQQNHLLAALPAAEFEPLVAHLELAPLPLGKMLYEPGGQLQHAYFPTTAIVSLHYVMASGATTEAAGVGNEGVVGISLFMGGDTTSSSAVVQTAGHAYRLERRLLLREFNRAGLLQRLLLRYTQALITQISQTAACNRHHSLEQQLCRWLLLTLDRLPSNDLVMTQELVASMLGVRREGITVAAGNLQRAGLISYRRGHIAVLDRSGLERHACECYAVVKKELKRLLSDVGSCQGTATLARQQTAMGRRGSA
;
A
#
# COMPACT_ATOMS: atom_id res chain seq x y z
N MET A 1 4.63 22.26 -3.67
CA MET A 1 3.67 21.25 -4.17
C MET A 1 4.23 20.69 -5.45
N SER A 2 4.66 19.43 -5.46
CA SER A 2 5.16 18.78 -6.69
C SER A 2 4.01 18.68 -7.68
N SER A 3 4.24 19.11 -8.94
CA SER A 3 3.26 18.94 -10.01
C SER A 3 2.79 17.49 -10.09
N PRO A 4 1.50 17.23 -10.36
CA PRO A 4 1.00 15.88 -10.55
C PRO A 4 1.73 15.28 -11.77
N GLN A 5 2.74 14.47 -11.50
CA GLN A 5 3.38 13.65 -12.52
C GLN A 5 2.41 12.50 -12.83
N GLY A 6 2.45 11.96 -14.06
CA GLY A 6 1.46 11.03 -14.59
C GLY A 6 1.14 9.77 -13.75
N PRO A 7 0.16 8.97 -14.18
CA PRO A 7 -0.32 7.81 -13.43
C PRO A 7 0.76 6.75 -13.18
N GLN A 8 1.83 6.75 -13.95
CA GLN A 8 3.00 5.86 -13.76
C GLN A 8 3.84 6.14 -12.50
N GLN A 9 3.54 7.20 -11.74
CA GLN A 9 4.07 7.32 -10.37
C GLN A 9 3.55 6.21 -9.43
N ASN A 10 2.40 5.62 -9.74
CA ASN A 10 1.95 4.40 -9.09
C ASN A 10 2.66 3.20 -9.73
N HIS A 11 3.33 2.39 -8.91
CA HIS A 11 4.18 1.29 -9.37
C HIS A 11 3.40 0.16 -10.06
N LEU A 12 2.13 -0.08 -9.69
CA LEU A 12 1.30 -1.06 -10.39
C LEU A 12 0.98 -0.61 -11.81
N LEU A 13 0.66 0.68 -11.98
CA LEU A 13 0.39 1.26 -13.29
C LEU A 13 1.66 1.38 -14.13
N ALA A 14 2.81 1.70 -13.51
CA ALA A 14 4.10 1.77 -14.18
C ALA A 14 4.60 0.41 -14.70
N ALA A 15 4.19 -0.68 -14.05
CA ALA A 15 4.58 -2.04 -14.45
C ALA A 15 3.77 -2.59 -15.64
N LEU A 16 2.73 -1.89 -16.09
CA LEU A 16 1.93 -2.30 -17.24
C LEU A 16 2.65 -2.01 -18.56
N PRO A 17 2.66 -2.93 -19.54
CA PRO A 17 3.13 -2.64 -20.88
C PRO A 17 2.20 -1.62 -21.57
N ALA A 18 2.72 -0.87 -22.53
CA ALA A 18 1.98 0.18 -23.24
C ALA A 18 0.61 -0.32 -23.77
N ALA A 19 0.57 -1.52 -24.32
CA ALA A 19 -0.66 -2.10 -24.86
C ALA A 19 -1.79 -2.31 -23.83
N GLU A 20 -1.47 -2.48 -22.53
CA GLU A 20 -2.46 -2.57 -21.45
C GLU A 20 -2.65 -1.22 -20.75
N PHE A 21 -1.61 -0.36 -20.72
CA PHE A 21 -1.64 0.92 -20.05
C PHE A 21 -2.39 2.00 -20.84
N GLU A 22 -2.14 2.11 -22.15
CA GLU A 22 -2.74 3.16 -23.00
C GLU A 22 -4.28 3.16 -22.99
N PRO A 23 -4.98 2.01 -23.13
CA PRO A 23 -6.43 1.97 -23.00
C PRO A 23 -6.94 2.35 -21.62
N LEU A 24 -6.13 2.09 -20.57
CA LEU A 24 -6.50 2.39 -19.19
C LEU A 24 -6.39 3.87 -18.87
N VAL A 25 -5.35 4.54 -19.39
CA VAL A 25 -5.05 5.98 -19.12
C VAL A 25 -6.23 6.88 -19.46
N ALA A 26 -6.94 6.62 -20.57
CA ALA A 26 -8.10 7.40 -20.98
C ALA A 26 -9.24 7.42 -19.94
N HIS A 27 -9.22 6.48 -19.00
CA HIS A 27 -10.25 6.31 -17.96
C HIS A 27 -9.74 6.61 -16.56
N LEU A 28 -8.46 6.92 -16.41
CA LEU A 28 -7.86 7.28 -15.13
C LEU A 28 -8.11 8.77 -14.84
N GLU A 29 -8.78 9.05 -13.74
CA GLU A 29 -9.05 10.41 -13.30
C GLU A 29 -8.15 10.80 -12.14
N LEU A 30 -7.44 11.92 -12.23
CA LEU A 30 -6.65 12.46 -11.13
C LEU A 30 -7.59 12.97 -10.03
N ALA A 31 -7.43 12.44 -8.81
CA ALA A 31 -8.22 12.80 -7.65
C ALA A 31 -7.32 13.38 -6.55
N PRO A 32 -7.60 14.61 -6.06
CA PRO A 32 -6.95 15.12 -4.85
C PRO A 32 -7.47 14.36 -3.63
N LEU A 33 -6.54 13.95 -2.78
CA LEU A 33 -6.80 13.26 -1.53
C LEU A 33 -6.34 14.12 -0.36
N PRO A 34 -7.21 15.00 0.17
CA PRO A 34 -6.89 15.79 1.35
C PRO A 34 -6.81 14.91 2.61
N LEU A 35 -5.98 15.33 3.57
CA LEU A 35 -5.81 14.65 4.86
C LEU A 35 -7.17 14.39 5.53
N GLY A 36 -7.36 13.20 6.06
CA GLY A 36 -8.58 12.78 6.76
C GLY A 36 -9.77 12.46 5.86
N LYS A 37 -9.66 12.60 4.53
CA LYS A 37 -10.74 12.22 3.63
C LYS A 37 -11.02 10.72 3.73
N MET A 38 -12.29 10.38 3.98
CA MET A 38 -12.79 9.01 3.90
C MET A 38 -13.02 8.64 2.43
N LEU A 39 -12.44 7.54 1.97
CA LEU A 39 -12.66 7.02 0.62
C LEU A 39 -13.81 6.03 0.57
N TYR A 40 -13.95 5.23 1.62
CA TYR A 40 -15.10 4.37 1.86
C TYR A 40 -15.25 4.04 3.34
N GLU A 41 -16.46 3.73 3.75
CA GLU A 41 -16.86 3.30 5.10
C GLU A 41 -17.20 1.82 5.14
N PRO A 42 -17.20 1.18 6.33
CA PRO A 42 -17.63 -0.21 6.47
C PRO A 42 -19.04 -0.45 5.92
N GLY A 43 -19.21 -1.48 5.10
CA GLY A 43 -20.48 -1.82 4.47
C GLY A 43 -20.87 -0.95 3.26
N GLY A 44 -20.17 0.15 3.02
CA GLY A 44 -20.40 1.02 1.86
C GLY A 44 -19.99 0.35 0.53
N GLN A 45 -20.75 0.59 -0.53
CA GLN A 45 -20.39 0.15 -1.88
C GLN A 45 -19.24 0.98 -2.46
N LEU A 46 -18.17 0.32 -2.87
CA LEU A 46 -17.05 0.97 -3.53
C LEU A 46 -17.37 1.22 -4.99
N GLN A 47 -17.22 2.47 -5.43
CA GLN A 47 -17.43 2.89 -6.81
C GLN A 47 -16.14 3.02 -7.62
N HIS A 48 -15.02 3.20 -6.95
CA HIS A 48 -13.71 3.42 -7.57
C HIS A 48 -12.61 2.64 -6.87
N ALA A 49 -11.64 2.16 -7.65
CA ALA A 49 -10.31 1.85 -7.15
C ALA A 49 -9.44 3.11 -7.18
N TYR A 50 -8.54 3.27 -6.19
CA TYR A 50 -7.62 4.40 -6.14
C TYR A 50 -6.18 3.88 -6.22
N PHE A 51 -5.40 4.44 -7.12
CA PHE A 51 -3.96 4.20 -7.31
C PHE A 51 -3.21 5.42 -6.78
N PRO A 52 -2.78 5.43 -5.51
CA PRO A 52 -2.07 6.58 -4.95
C PRO A 52 -0.78 6.87 -5.71
N THR A 53 -0.42 8.15 -5.81
CA THR A 53 0.86 8.61 -6.38
C THR A 53 1.70 9.32 -5.34
N THR A 54 1.10 10.23 -4.58
CA THR A 54 1.77 10.99 -3.53
C THR A 54 1.01 10.95 -2.19
N ALA A 55 -0.23 10.46 -2.19
CA ALA A 55 -1.00 10.25 -0.97
C ALA A 55 -0.68 8.89 -0.32
N ILE A 56 -0.90 8.79 0.99
CA ILE A 56 -0.96 7.52 1.71
C ILE A 56 -2.36 7.36 2.27
N VAL A 57 -2.95 6.19 2.06
CA VAL A 57 -4.27 5.82 2.56
C VAL A 57 -4.11 4.71 3.59
N SER A 58 -4.71 4.89 4.75
CA SER A 58 -4.73 3.92 5.83
C SER A 58 -6.02 3.11 5.80
N LEU A 59 -5.89 1.79 5.89
CA LEU A 59 -7.00 0.85 6.01
C LEU A 59 -7.23 0.56 7.49
N HIS A 60 -8.39 0.98 8.00
CA HIS A 60 -8.74 0.92 9.42
C HIS A 60 -9.85 -0.06 9.73
N TYR A 61 -9.77 -0.64 10.91
CA TYR A 61 -10.90 -1.27 11.57
C TYR A 61 -11.34 -0.44 12.77
N VAL A 62 -12.65 -0.27 12.91
CA VAL A 62 -13.27 0.44 14.04
C VAL A 62 -13.99 -0.60 14.92
N MET A 63 -13.59 -0.67 16.16
CA MET A 63 -14.20 -1.57 17.15
C MET A 63 -15.51 -0.99 17.69
N ALA A 64 -16.36 -1.83 18.26
CA ALA A 64 -17.61 -1.39 18.92
C ALA A 64 -17.37 -0.36 20.04
N SER A 65 -16.18 -0.36 20.65
CA SER A 65 -15.75 0.64 21.64
C SER A 65 -15.37 1.99 21.04
N GLY A 66 -15.37 2.14 19.73
CA GLY A 66 -14.84 3.31 19.01
C GLY A 66 -13.31 3.32 18.84
N ALA A 67 -12.59 2.35 19.41
CA ALA A 67 -11.16 2.22 19.19
C ALA A 67 -10.87 1.87 17.73
N THR A 68 -9.84 2.50 17.17
CA THR A 68 -9.41 2.28 15.79
C THR A 68 -8.01 1.68 15.76
N THR A 69 -7.71 0.91 14.72
CA THR A 69 -6.36 0.44 14.44
C THR A 69 -6.15 0.32 12.93
N GLU A 70 -4.96 0.71 12.48
CA GLU A 70 -4.54 0.52 11.10
C GLU A 70 -4.16 -0.95 10.87
N ALA A 71 -4.79 -1.57 9.90
CA ALA A 71 -4.40 -2.91 9.44
C ALA A 71 -3.24 -2.81 8.43
N ALA A 72 -3.29 -1.82 7.54
CA ALA A 72 -2.27 -1.59 6.52
C ALA A 72 -2.33 -0.15 5.98
N GLY A 73 -1.19 0.40 5.57
CA GLY A 73 -1.10 1.59 4.75
C GLY A 73 -0.94 1.24 3.27
N VAL A 74 -1.46 2.07 2.38
CA VAL A 74 -1.37 1.94 0.93
C VAL A 74 -0.85 3.24 0.34
N GLY A 75 0.27 3.19 -0.35
CA GLY A 75 0.87 4.32 -1.06
C GLY A 75 1.01 4.03 -2.57
N ASN A 76 2.04 4.62 -3.18
CA ASN A 76 2.31 4.49 -4.60
C ASN A 76 2.68 3.07 -5.06
N GLU A 77 2.93 2.14 -4.15
CA GLU A 77 3.18 0.73 -4.45
C GLU A 77 1.90 -0.08 -4.70
N GLY A 78 0.71 0.48 -4.44
CA GLY A 78 -0.49 -0.31 -4.33
C GLY A 78 -1.78 0.31 -4.89
N VAL A 79 -2.88 -0.31 -4.54
CA VAL A 79 -4.24 0.10 -4.90
C VAL A 79 -5.18 -0.02 -3.70
N VAL A 80 -6.04 0.98 -3.50
CA VAL A 80 -7.14 0.97 -2.52
C VAL A 80 -8.40 0.49 -3.22
N GLY A 81 -9.15 -0.44 -2.60
CA GLY A 81 -10.38 -0.99 -3.15
C GLY A 81 -10.22 -2.41 -3.72
N ILE A 82 -9.37 -3.25 -3.10
CA ILE A 82 -9.17 -4.65 -3.53
C ILE A 82 -10.47 -5.47 -3.52
N SER A 83 -11.43 -5.15 -2.64
CA SER A 83 -12.74 -5.82 -2.58
C SER A 83 -13.52 -5.76 -3.88
N LEU A 84 -13.29 -4.75 -4.74
CA LEU A 84 -13.94 -4.62 -6.04
C LEU A 84 -13.68 -5.83 -6.94
N PHE A 85 -12.43 -6.29 -7.03
CA PHE A 85 -12.06 -7.41 -7.90
C PHE A 85 -11.97 -8.76 -7.14
N MET A 86 -12.05 -8.73 -5.82
CA MET A 86 -12.18 -9.94 -4.98
C MET A 86 -13.62 -10.45 -4.88
N GLY A 87 -14.61 -9.74 -5.48
CA GLY A 87 -16.00 -10.13 -5.56
C GLY A 87 -16.87 -9.70 -4.38
N GLY A 88 -16.33 -8.90 -3.44
CA GLY A 88 -17.08 -8.49 -2.24
C GLY A 88 -17.88 -7.20 -2.39
N ASP A 89 -17.49 -6.32 -3.29
CA ASP A 89 -18.09 -4.99 -3.54
C ASP A 89 -18.13 -4.05 -2.33
N THR A 90 -18.14 -4.59 -1.12
CA THR A 90 -18.11 -3.92 0.17
C THR A 90 -16.99 -4.48 1.04
N THR A 91 -16.68 -3.81 2.13
CA THR A 91 -15.67 -4.24 3.09
C THR A 91 -16.10 -3.88 4.51
N SER A 92 -15.60 -4.62 5.50
CA SER A 92 -15.77 -4.30 6.94
C SER A 92 -14.78 -3.25 7.44
N SER A 93 -13.81 -2.84 6.63
CA SER A 93 -12.84 -1.79 6.95
C SER A 93 -13.24 -0.44 6.37
N SER A 94 -12.64 0.64 6.85
CA SER A 94 -12.65 1.96 6.25
C SER A 94 -11.31 2.30 5.62
N ALA A 95 -11.30 3.22 4.65
CA ALA A 95 -10.09 3.78 4.07
C ALA A 95 -10.06 5.29 4.27
N VAL A 96 -9.03 5.77 4.97
CA VAL A 96 -8.84 7.18 5.33
C VAL A 96 -7.52 7.69 4.80
N VAL A 97 -7.51 8.88 4.24
CA VAL A 97 -6.27 9.53 3.79
C VAL A 97 -5.42 9.91 4.99
N GLN A 98 -4.31 9.22 5.15
CA GLN A 98 -3.32 9.42 6.22
C GLN A 98 -2.34 10.55 5.89
N THR A 99 -1.93 10.65 4.63
CA THR A 99 -1.05 11.72 4.13
C THR A 99 -1.68 12.32 2.89
N ALA A 100 -1.87 13.63 2.91
CA ALA A 100 -2.46 14.35 1.79
C ALA A 100 -1.59 14.25 0.52
N GLY A 101 -2.24 14.17 -0.62
CA GLY A 101 -1.58 14.06 -1.92
C GLY A 101 -2.59 13.79 -3.04
N HIS A 102 -2.21 12.95 -3.99
CA HIS A 102 -3.02 12.61 -5.14
C HIS A 102 -3.07 11.09 -5.35
N ALA A 103 -4.12 10.66 -6.00
CA ALA A 103 -4.27 9.31 -6.56
C ALA A 103 -4.92 9.41 -7.95
N TYR A 104 -4.72 8.42 -8.78
CA TYR A 104 -5.60 8.18 -9.92
C TYR A 104 -6.72 7.24 -9.49
N ARG A 105 -7.96 7.58 -9.83
CA ARG A 105 -9.11 6.71 -9.58
C ARG A 105 -9.59 6.09 -10.89
N LEU A 106 -10.05 4.87 -10.80
CA LEU A 106 -10.64 4.11 -11.89
C LEU A 106 -12.02 3.62 -11.47
N GLU A 107 -13.03 3.87 -12.30
CA GLU A 107 -14.39 3.41 -12.05
C GLU A 107 -14.45 1.87 -11.94
N ARG A 108 -15.26 1.36 -11.02
CA ARG A 108 -15.48 -0.07 -10.76
C ARG A 108 -15.71 -0.89 -12.03
N ARG A 109 -16.62 -0.45 -12.91
CA ARG A 109 -16.99 -1.19 -14.14
C ARG A 109 -15.79 -1.36 -15.06
N LEU A 110 -14.96 -0.33 -15.18
CA LEU A 110 -13.77 -0.33 -16.01
C LEU A 110 -12.68 -1.22 -15.41
N LEU A 111 -12.45 -1.12 -14.09
CA LEU A 111 -11.54 -2.00 -13.38
C LEU A 111 -11.92 -3.47 -13.58
N LEU A 112 -13.19 -3.84 -13.38
CA LEU A 112 -13.66 -5.22 -13.53
C LEU A 112 -13.56 -5.71 -14.97
N ARG A 113 -13.85 -4.84 -15.95
CA ARG A 113 -13.66 -5.17 -17.37
C ARG A 113 -12.21 -5.55 -17.66
N GLU A 114 -11.27 -4.71 -17.24
CA GLU A 114 -9.84 -4.95 -17.47
C GLU A 114 -9.30 -6.13 -16.63
N PHE A 115 -9.77 -6.30 -15.41
CA PHE A 115 -9.44 -7.46 -14.57
C PHE A 115 -9.89 -8.78 -15.24
N ASN A 116 -11.10 -8.83 -15.77
CA ASN A 116 -11.66 -10.03 -16.40
C ASN A 116 -11.01 -10.38 -17.77
N ARG A 117 -10.22 -9.47 -18.35
CA ARG A 117 -9.39 -9.78 -19.54
C ARG A 117 -8.25 -10.76 -19.23
N ALA A 118 -8.00 -11.04 -17.94
CA ALA A 118 -6.97 -11.96 -17.48
C ALA A 118 -5.55 -11.62 -17.98
N GLY A 119 -5.27 -10.33 -18.18
CA GLY A 119 -3.99 -9.78 -18.61
C GLY A 119 -3.01 -9.58 -17.44
N LEU A 120 -1.99 -8.74 -17.70
CA LEU A 120 -0.97 -8.44 -16.69
C LEU A 120 -1.56 -7.61 -15.54
N LEU A 121 -2.53 -6.72 -15.79
CA LEU A 121 -3.20 -5.96 -14.74
C LEU A 121 -3.82 -6.89 -13.68
N GLN A 122 -4.58 -7.92 -14.09
CA GLN A 122 -5.14 -8.90 -13.16
C GLN A 122 -4.04 -9.56 -12.31
N ARG A 123 -2.97 -9.99 -12.96
CA ARG A 123 -1.85 -10.66 -12.29
C ARG A 123 -1.16 -9.75 -11.28
N LEU A 124 -0.96 -8.47 -11.62
CA LEU A 124 -0.40 -7.46 -10.70
C LEU A 124 -1.32 -7.21 -9.51
N LEU A 125 -2.62 -7.05 -9.73
CA LEU A 125 -3.61 -6.81 -8.68
C LEU A 125 -3.67 -8.00 -7.69
N LEU A 126 -3.63 -9.24 -8.19
CA LEU A 126 -3.61 -10.44 -7.33
C LEU A 126 -2.31 -10.55 -6.53
N ARG A 127 -1.16 -10.27 -7.14
CA ARG A 127 0.14 -10.26 -6.45
C ARG A 127 0.20 -9.15 -5.39
N TYR A 128 -0.30 -7.97 -5.71
CA TYR A 128 -0.42 -6.90 -4.73
C TYR A 128 -1.34 -7.29 -3.56
N THR A 129 -2.47 -7.93 -3.84
CA THR A 129 -3.37 -8.44 -2.80
C THR A 129 -2.65 -9.42 -1.86
N GLN A 130 -1.83 -10.32 -2.39
CA GLN A 130 -0.99 -11.21 -1.57
C GLN A 130 0.00 -10.41 -0.70
N ALA A 131 0.66 -9.40 -1.26
CA ALA A 131 1.56 -8.52 -0.49
C ALA A 131 0.81 -7.76 0.61
N LEU A 132 -0.39 -7.28 0.33
CA LEU A 132 -1.24 -6.60 1.31
C LEU A 132 -1.67 -7.54 2.44
N ILE A 133 -2.05 -8.79 2.12
CA ILE A 133 -2.34 -9.84 3.12
C ILE A 133 -1.12 -10.08 4.00
N THR A 134 0.08 -10.16 3.43
CA THR A 134 1.33 -10.29 4.21
C THR A 134 1.53 -9.09 5.13
N GLN A 135 1.31 -7.86 4.66
CA GLN A 135 1.42 -6.66 5.49
C GLN A 135 0.44 -6.70 6.67
N ILE A 136 -0.82 -7.06 6.43
CA ILE A 136 -1.87 -7.17 7.47
C ILE A 136 -1.48 -8.24 8.50
N SER A 137 -1.05 -9.42 8.04
CA SER A 137 -0.64 -10.53 8.91
C SER A 137 0.59 -10.16 9.76
N GLN A 138 1.58 -9.48 9.18
CA GLN A 138 2.74 -8.99 9.90
C GLN A 138 2.37 -7.87 10.90
N THR A 139 1.39 -7.02 10.58
CA THR A 139 0.86 -6.03 11.52
C THR A 139 0.24 -6.71 12.74
N ALA A 140 -0.59 -7.74 12.53
CA ALA A 140 -1.22 -8.49 13.62
C ALA A 140 -0.17 -9.19 14.50
N ALA A 141 0.80 -9.88 13.90
CA ALA A 141 1.89 -10.52 14.63
C ALA A 141 2.75 -9.51 15.40
N CYS A 142 3.11 -8.39 14.74
CA CYS A 142 3.90 -7.33 15.33
C CYS A 142 3.21 -6.72 16.56
N ASN A 143 1.91 -6.42 16.47
CA ASN A 143 1.14 -5.84 17.56
C ASN A 143 1.06 -6.78 18.78
N ARG A 144 1.18 -8.09 18.57
CA ARG A 144 1.14 -9.10 19.65
C ARG A 144 2.49 -9.33 20.31
N HIS A 145 3.60 -9.31 19.54
CA HIS A 145 4.88 -9.86 19.98
C HIS A 145 5.99 -8.82 20.15
N HIS A 146 5.85 -7.63 19.59
CA HIS A 146 6.89 -6.61 19.61
C HIS A 146 6.54 -5.43 20.51
N SER A 147 7.57 -4.75 21.02
CA SER A 147 7.40 -3.54 21.83
C SER A 147 6.80 -2.41 21.01
N LEU A 148 6.11 -1.47 21.69
CA LEU A 148 5.53 -0.30 21.05
C LEU A 148 6.59 0.55 20.32
N GLU A 149 7.81 0.60 20.82
CA GLU A 149 8.91 1.29 20.18
C GLU A 149 9.29 0.64 18.84
N GLN A 150 9.37 -0.69 18.79
CA GLN A 150 9.58 -1.45 17.55
C GLN A 150 8.44 -1.29 16.55
N GLN A 151 7.19 -1.30 17.04
CA GLN A 151 6.00 -1.05 16.22
C GLN A 151 6.04 0.35 15.61
N LEU A 152 6.40 1.37 16.39
CA LEU A 152 6.55 2.76 15.93
C LEU A 152 7.66 2.88 14.88
N CYS A 153 8.82 2.25 15.10
CA CYS A 153 9.91 2.23 14.12
C CYS A 153 9.45 1.60 12.79
N ARG A 154 8.83 0.43 12.83
CA ARG A 154 8.29 -0.25 11.65
C ARG A 154 7.28 0.62 10.91
N TRP A 155 6.34 1.21 11.63
CA TRP A 155 5.30 2.05 11.05
C TRP A 155 5.87 3.30 10.38
N LEU A 156 6.81 4.00 11.04
CA LEU A 156 7.52 5.15 10.47
C LEU A 156 8.25 4.77 9.18
N LEU A 157 9.01 3.68 9.20
CA LEU A 157 9.76 3.22 8.02
C LEU A 157 8.86 2.88 6.84
N LEU A 158 7.76 2.14 7.07
CA LEU A 158 6.80 1.80 6.02
C LEU A 158 6.09 3.04 5.46
N THR A 159 5.84 4.04 6.30
CA THR A 159 5.26 5.33 5.87
C THR A 159 6.26 6.12 5.02
N LEU A 160 7.51 6.21 5.48
CA LEU A 160 8.56 6.95 4.78
C LEU A 160 9.02 6.31 3.47
N ASP A 161 8.91 4.97 3.34
CA ASP A 161 9.19 4.28 2.07
C ASP A 161 8.25 4.74 0.93
N ARG A 162 7.12 5.38 1.28
CA ARG A 162 6.08 5.89 0.37
C ARG A 162 6.16 7.40 0.12
N LEU A 163 7.03 8.09 0.84
CA LEU A 163 7.18 9.54 0.77
C LEU A 163 8.51 9.94 0.13
N PRO A 164 8.55 11.07 -0.58
CA PRO A 164 9.78 11.58 -1.17
C PRO A 164 10.72 12.26 -0.14
N SER A 165 10.27 12.44 1.10
CA SER A 165 11.00 13.11 2.17
C SER A 165 11.08 12.26 3.44
N ASN A 166 12.02 12.60 4.34
CA ASN A 166 12.11 12.00 5.67
C ASN A 166 11.24 12.71 6.72
N ASP A 167 10.36 13.62 6.29
CA ASP A 167 9.49 14.40 7.14
C ASP A 167 8.04 13.96 7.02
N LEU A 168 7.37 13.82 8.16
CA LEU A 168 5.99 13.42 8.28
C LEU A 168 5.22 14.42 9.17
N VAL A 169 4.10 14.92 8.67
CA VAL A 169 3.21 15.78 9.47
C VAL A 169 2.13 14.93 10.10
N MET A 170 2.25 14.65 11.42
CA MET A 170 1.31 13.79 12.12
C MET A 170 1.36 14.00 13.63
N THR A 171 0.18 14.13 14.25
CA THR A 171 0.07 14.29 15.71
C THR A 171 0.27 12.96 16.43
N GLN A 172 0.71 13.00 17.71
CA GLN A 172 0.82 11.79 18.55
C GLN A 172 -0.53 11.06 18.70
N GLU A 173 -1.63 11.80 18.73
CA GLU A 173 -2.98 11.24 18.77
C GLU A 173 -3.27 10.39 17.52
N LEU A 174 -2.94 10.91 16.33
CA LEU A 174 -3.14 10.18 15.09
C LEU A 174 -2.23 8.94 15.02
N VAL A 175 -0.96 9.05 15.40
CA VAL A 175 -0.05 7.89 15.47
C VAL A 175 -0.58 6.84 16.46
N ALA A 176 -1.09 7.26 17.62
CA ALA A 176 -1.70 6.37 18.61
C ALA A 176 -2.92 5.63 18.05
N SER A 177 -3.78 6.34 17.33
CA SER A 177 -4.93 5.76 16.62
C SER A 177 -4.48 4.73 15.57
N MET A 178 -3.42 5.03 14.79
CA MET A 178 -2.89 4.09 13.78
C MET A 178 -2.35 2.81 14.43
N LEU A 179 -1.61 2.92 15.53
CA LEU A 179 -1.03 1.77 16.21
C LEU A 179 -2.02 1.07 17.18
N GLY A 180 -3.24 1.61 17.36
CA GLY A 180 -4.25 1.04 18.26
C GLY A 180 -3.85 1.09 19.73
N VAL A 181 -3.13 2.13 20.15
CA VAL A 181 -2.58 2.29 21.51
C VAL A 181 -3.00 3.64 22.13
N ARG A 182 -2.73 3.82 23.42
CA ARG A 182 -2.94 5.10 24.09
C ARG A 182 -1.86 6.12 23.71
N ARG A 183 -2.23 7.40 23.63
CA ARG A 183 -1.32 8.50 23.30
C ARG A 183 -0.08 8.57 24.21
N GLU A 184 -0.24 8.28 25.50
CA GLU A 184 0.86 8.27 26.48
C GLU A 184 1.94 7.27 26.07
N GLY A 185 1.56 6.10 25.54
CA GLY A 185 2.50 5.10 25.00
C GLY A 185 3.34 5.66 23.85
N ILE A 186 2.71 6.38 22.92
CA ILE A 186 3.42 7.04 21.82
C ILE A 186 4.37 8.13 22.35
N THR A 187 3.95 8.90 23.36
CA THR A 187 4.80 9.93 23.97
C THR A 187 6.09 9.31 24.53
N VAL A 188 5.96 8.18 25.22
CA VAL A 188 7.12 7.46 25.79
C VAL A 188 8.01 6.88 24.68
N ALA A 189 7.43 6.12 23.73
CA ALA A 189 8.17 5.49 22.66
C ALA A 189 8.91 6.51 21.78
N ALA A 190 8.21 7.57 21.35
CA ALA A 190 8.81 8.65 20.58
C ALA A 190 9.89 9.41 21.36
N GLY A 191 9.70 9.62 22.68
CA GLY A 191 10.69 10.21 23.56
C GLY A 191 11.97 9.37 23.66
N ASN A 192 11.86 8.04 23.66
CA ASN A 192 13.00 7.12 23.63
C ASN A 192 13.78 7.25 22.31
N LEU A 193 13.07 7.23 21.17
CA LEU A 193 13.69 7.38 19.85
C LEU A 193 14.36 8.76 19.67
N GLN A 194 13.78 9.81 20.22
CA GLN A 194 14.39 11.16 20.23
C GLN A 194 15.69 11.18 21.07
N ARG A 195 15.68 10.60 22.27
CA ARG A 195 16.89 10.52 23.12
C ARG A 195 17.99 9.68 22.47
N ALA A 196 17.64 8.68 21.69
CA ALA A 196 18.55 7.89 20.86
C ALA A 196 19.04 8.64 19.61
N GLY A 197 18.55 9.85 19.33
CA GLY A 197 18.94 10.64 18.15
C GLY A 197 18.37 10.12 16.83
N LEU A 198 17.39 9.22 16.85
CA LEU A 198 16.84 8.58 15.65
C LEU A 198 15.81 9.44 14.95
N ILE A 199 15.00 10.17 15.73
CA ILE A 199 13.94 11.05 15.22
C ILE A 199 13.97 12.40 15.95
N SER A 200 13.33 13.41 15.34
CA SER A 200 12.86 14.63 16.00
C SER A 200 11.35 14.67 15.90
N TYR A 201 10.66 14.86 17.03
CA TYR A 201 9.20 14.95 17.04
C TYR A 201 8.75 16.21 17.77
N ARG A 202 8.30 17.21 17.04
CA ARG A 202 7.89 18.51 17.60
C ARG A 202 6.62 19.03 16.90
N ARG A 203 5.62 19.42 17.69
CA ARG A 203 4.39 20.11 17.22
C ARG A 203 3.70 19.40 16.04
N GLY A 204 3.63 18.07 16.07
CA GLY A 204 3.00 17.29 15.00
C GLY A 204 3.90 17.06 13.76
N HIS A 205 5.19 17.38 13.84
CA HIS A 205 6.19 17.09 12.80
C HIS A 205 7.16 16.02 13.31
N ILE A 206 7.29 14.96 12.55
CA ILE A 206 8.26 13.88 12.77
C ILE A 206 9.29 13.95 11.64
N ALA A 207 10.56 14.14 12.02
CA ALA A 207 11.68 14.03 11.09
C ALA A 207 12.54 12.84 11.49
N VAL A 208 12.87 11.95 10.55
CA VAL A 208 13.82 10.86 10.79
C VAL A 208 15.24 11.37 10.55
N LEU A 209 16.06 11.37 11.62
CA LEU A 209 17.42 11.87 11.63
C LEU A 209 18.44 10.78 11.25
N ASP A 210 18.23 9.55 11.74
CA ASP A 210 19.04 8.37 11.41
C ASP A 210 18.15 7.21 10.97
N ARG A 211 17.94 7.10 9.65
CA ARG A 211 17.14 6.03 9.06
C ARG A 211 17.75 4.65 9.33
N SER A 212 19.08 4.51 9.20
CA SER A 212 19.77 3.25 9.43
C SER A 212 19.65 2.80 10.89
N GLY A 213 19.72 3.75 11.83
CA GLY A 213 19.47 3.52 13.25
C GLY A 213 18.03 3.07 13.50
N LEU A 214 17.06 3.71 12.84
CA LEU A 214 15.66 3.35 12.95
C LEU A 214 15.40 1.93 12.39
N GLU A 215 16.05 1.55 11.29
CA GLU A 215 15.96 0.19 10.71
C GLU A 215 16.54 -0.87 11.67
N ARG A 216 17.63 -0.57 12.40
CA ARG A 216 18.20 -1.48 13.43
C ARG A 216 17.30 -1.61 14.66
N HIS A 217 16.51 -0.58 15.00
CA HIS A 217 15.57 -0.60 16.11
C HIS A 217 14.22 -1.24 15.75
N ALA A 218 13.88 -1.30 14.46
CA ALA A 218 12.67 -1.94 14.00
C ALA A 218 12.76 -3.47 14.18
N CYS A 219 11.60 -4.11 14.34
CA CYS A 219 11.51 -5.56 14.29
C CYS A 219 11.65 -6.09 12.86
N GLU A 220 11.89 -7.38 12.72
CA GLU A 220 11.96 -8.11 11.44
C GLU A 220 10.72 -7.92 10.56
N CYS A 221 9.58 -7.57 11.14
CA CYS A 221 8.32 -7.35 10.42
C CYS A 221 8.44 -6.29 9.32
N TYR A 222 9.29 -5.25 9.51
CA TYR A 222 9.57 -4.27 8.46
C TYR A 222 10.23 -4.92 7.24
N ALA A 223 11.31 -5.68 7.49
CA ALA A 223 12.07 -6.33 6.42
C ALA A 223 11.24 -7.37 5.67
N VAL A 224 10.39 -8.12 6.38
CA VAL A 224 9.48 -9.13 5.79
C VAL A 224 8.52 -8.45 4.80
N VAL A 225 7.82 -7.39 5.22
CA VAL A 225 6.87 -6.67 4.36
C VAL A 225 7.58 -6.08 3.14
N LYS A 226 8.72 -5.42 3.33
CA LYS A 226 9.50 -4.81 2.25
C LYS A 226 10.00 -5.86 1.23
N LYS A 227 10.53 -6.98 1.72
CA LYS A 227 11.01 -8.09 0.87
C LYS A 227 9.87 -8.70 0.06
N GLU A 228 8.69 -8.90 0.67
CA GLU A 228 7.55 -9.50 0.01
C GLU A 228 6.95 -8.58 -1.06
N LEU A 229 6.80 -7.28 -0.77
CA LEU A 229 6.41 -6.29 -1.77
C LEU A 229 7.36 -6.32 -2.97
N LYS A 230 8.68 -6.28 -2.72
CA LYS A 230 9.67 -6.34 -3.79
C LYS A 230 9.54 -7.65 -4.59
N ARG A 231 9.47 -8.81 -3.92
CA ARG A 231 9.36 -10.12 -4.58
C ARG A 231 8.15 -10.23 -5.50
N LEU A 232 7.00 -9.73 -5.03
CA LEU A 232 5.74 -9.88 -5.75
C LEU A 232 5.56 -8.86 -6.88
N LEU A 233 6.19 -7.67 -6.78
CA LEU A 233 5.99 -6.60 -7.75
C LEU A 233 7.16 -6.42 -8.74
N SER A 234 8.37 -6.98 -8.48
CA SER A 234 9.53 -6.81 -9.36
C SER A 234 9.63 -7.81 -10.53
N ASP A 235 9.04 -9.03 -10.43
CA ASP A 235 9.23 -10.11 -11.41
C ASP A 235 8.11 -10.21 -12.46
N VAL A 236 7.40 -9.14 -12.73
CA VAL A 236 6.21 -9.22 -13.59
C VAL A 236 6.56 -9.34 -15.08
N GLY A 237 7.74 -8.89 -15.49
CA GLY A 237 8.21 -8.95 -16.88
C GLY A 237 8.84 -10.30 -17.30
N SER A 238 9.33 -11.12 -16.37
CA SER A 238 10.10 -12.33 -16.67
C SER A 238 9.26 -13.57 -17.00
N CYS A 239 7.97 -13.58 -16.68
CA CYS A 239 7.08 -14.72 -16.96
C CYS A 239 6.54 -14.81 -18.40
N GLN A 240 6.83 -13.84 -19.28
CA GLN A 240 6.39 -13.91 -20.69
C GLN A 240 7.22 -14.89 -21.52
N GLY A 241 8.45 -15.23 -21.08
CA GLY A 241 9.32 -16.14 -21.82
C GLY A 241 8.92 -17.62 -21.79
N THR A 242 8.32 -18.09 -20.71
CA THR A 242 7.99 -19.53 -20.53
C THR A 242 6.68 -19.96 -21.19
N ALA A 243 5.70 -19.08 -21.32
CA ALA A 243 4.43 -19.41 -21.98
C ALA A 243 4.56 -19.49 -23.51
N THR A 244 5.49 -18.74 -24.11
CA THR A 244 5.76 -18.77 -25.56
C THR A 244 6.50 -20.02 -25.96
N LEU A 245 7.44 -20.52 -25.15
CA LEU A 245 8.18 -21.77 -25.41
C LEU A 245 7.28 -23.00 -25.31
N ALA A 246 6.35 -23.06 -24.37
CA ALA A 246 5.38 -24.14 -24.23
C ALA A 246 4.41 -24.23 -25.41
N ARG A 247 3.97 -23.10 -25.98
CA ARG A 247 3.12 -23.07 -27.18
C ARG A 247 3.87 -23.48 -28.45
N GLN A 248 5.16 -23.17 -28.57
CA GLN A 248 5.98 -23.59 -29.72
C GLN A 248 6.28 -25.09 -29.71
N GLN A 249 6.51 -25.71 -28.55
CA GLN A 249 6.72 -27.15 -28.43
C GLN A 249 5.46 -27.97 -28.76
N THR A 250 4.26 -27.46 -28.39
CA THR A 250 2.98 -28.13 -28.71
C THR A 250 2.68 -28.05 -30.22
N ALA A 251 3.11 -26.97 -30.88
CA ALA A 251 2.92 -26.81 -32.33
C ALA A 251 3.87 -27.67 -33.19
N MET A 252 5.08 -27.93 -32.68
CA MET A 252 6.06 -28.81 -33.36
C MET A 252 5.75 -30.33 -33.22
N GLY A 253 5.14 -30.74 -32.10
CA GLY A 253 4.75 -32.12 -31.85
C GLY A 253 3.59 -32.66 -32.71
N ARG A 254 2.81 -31.78 -33.37
CA ARG A 254 1.69 -32.16 -34.24
C ARG A 254 2.03 -32.27 -35.72
N ARG A 255 3.26 -31.98 -36.12
CA ARG A 255 3.73 -32.13 -37.55
C ARG A 255 4.56 -33.36 -37.82
N GLY A 256 4.72 -34.28 -36.87
CA GLY A 256 5.55 -35.48 -37.00
C GLY A 256 4.81 -36.80 -37.09
N SER A 257 3.50 -36.80 -37.31
CA SER A 257 2.70 -38.03 -37.52
C SER A 257 1.71 -37.81 -38.67
N ALA A 258 2.22 -37.87 -39.87
CA ALA A 258 1.47 -38.12 -41.11
C ALA A 258 2.41 -38.84 -42.07
#